data_f333308b6608141d34c5840720469bd5
#
_entry.id   f333308b6608141d34c5840720469bd5
#
_cell.length_a   1.000
_cell.length_b   1.000
_cell.length_c   1.000
_cell.angle_alpha   90.00
_cell.angle_beta   90.00
_cell.angle_gamma   90.00
#
_symmetry.space_group_name_H-M   'P 1'
#
loop_
_entity.id
_entity.type
_entity.pdbx_description
1 polymer ?
#
loop_
_entity_poly.entity_id
_entity_poly.type
_entity_poly.pdbx_seq_one_letter_code
_entity_poly.pdbx_strand_id
1 'polypeptide(L)'
;MTFVRALPFAVLGLLCAPGPATADTSAKTAATPSVETPAAIHARDDRGRDVTLAAPARRAVTLAPHATELVYAAGAGAYLVATIRGSDYPPAARALPVIGDGTQPDPERVAATRPDLIIAWQPSAAAPLARVMDKLGVAVYYSDPQTLAAIPDAVERLGVLFGTEAQAGPAAQALRARLDALAARYAGRAPVRVFVQAGLDPIYTLNHASIVSDALRLCGGVNVFGDAPVVAPQVGLESVLAARPDAVLAGVSAPADTARNLAAWRAMGLPAAQAGHVYGIDADALYRPGPRLVDAAEQLCADLDRLRQP
;
A
#
# COMPACT_ATOMS: atom_id res chain seq x y z
N MET A 1 66.32 16.66 42.93
CA MET A 1 67.66 16.79 42.35
C MET A 1 67.48 17.58 41.08
N THR A 2 67.80 18.76 41.17
CA THR A 2 68.95 19.56 40.82
C THR A 2 68.83 20.20 39.47
N PHE A 3 68.66 21.48 39.50
CA PHE A 3 69.43 22.65 39.07
C PHE A 3 69.27 23.08 37.59
N VAL A 4 68.66 24.27 37.32
CA VAL A 4 69.17 25.66 37.35
C VAL A 4 70.04 26.02 36.14
N ARG A 5 69.65 27.05 35.39
CA ARG A 5 70.36 28.36 35.11
C ARG A 5 69.81 28.97 33.83
N ALA A 6 69.13 30.01 33.74
CA ALA A 6 69.32 31.47 34.01
C ALA A 6 70.37 32.18 33.09
N LEU A 7 69.79 33.06 32.24
CA LEU A 7 70.14 34.50 31.91
C LEU A 7 71.42 34.78 31.09
N PRO A 8 71.59 36.00 30.57
CA PRO A 8 70.82 36.95 29.74
C PRO A 8 71.64 37.53 28.56
N PHE A 9 71.12 38.45 27.75
CA PHE A 9 71.72 39.69 27.18
C PHE A 9 70.78 40.30 26.16
N ALA A 10 70.15 41.36 26.33
CA ALA A 10 70.48 42.80 26.35
C ALA A 10 70.61 43.43 24.96
N VAL A 11 69.57 44.29 24.66
CA VAL A 11 69.61 45.66 24.12
C VAL A 11 70.18 45.91 22.72
N LEU A 12 69.29 46.42 21.83
CA LEU A 12 69.51 47.77 21.26
C LEU A 12 68.24 48.18 20.49
N GLY A 13 67.73 49.38 20.79
CA GLY A 13 66.57 49.95 20.19
C GLY A 13 66.83 50.64 18.86
N LEU A 14 65.81 50.77 18.06
CA LEU A 14 65.74 51.78 17.01
C LEU A 14 64.38 52.36 16.96
N LEU A 15 64.28 53.64 17.28
CA LEU A 15 63.07 54.43 17.11
C LEU A 15 62.74 54.59 15.63
N CYS A 16 61.50 54.29 15.23
CA CYS A 16 60.95 54.86 14.02
C CYS A 16 59.49 55.31 14.30
N ALA A 17 59.18 56.50 13.89
CA ALA A 17 57.99 57.26 14.16
C ALA A 17 56.70 56.68 13.56
N PRO A 18 55.51 56.97 14.13
CA PRO A 18 54.25 56.42 13.61
C PRO A 18 53.68 57.24 12.46
N GLY A 19 53.42 56.58 11.32
CA GLY A 19 52.54 57.10 10.28
C GLY A 19 51.08 56.71 10.58
N PRO A 20 50.07 57.52 10.16
CA PRO A 20 48.69 57.22 10.43
C PRO A 20 48.19 56.04 9.59
N ALA A 21 47.90 54.91 10.21
CA ALA A 21 47.20 53.80 9.59
C ALA A 21 45.70 54.12 9.56
N THR A 22 45.16 54.32 8.37
CA THR A 22 43.74 54.30 8.13
C THR A 22 43.22 52.87 8.32
N ALA A 23 42.47 52.65 9.41
CA ALA A 23 41.79 51.40 9.64
C ALA A 23 40.58 51.29 8.69
N ASP A 24 40.76 50.51 7.64
CA ASP A 24 39.64 50.09 6.78
C ASP A 24 38.84 48.99 7.51
N THR A 25 37.75 49.44 8.19
CA THR A 25 36.87 48.57 8.94
C THR A 25 35.88 47.92 7.95
N SER A 26 36.37 46.98 7.17
CA SER A 26 35.50 46.12 6.36
C SER A 26 34.70 45.22 7.32
N ALA A 27 33.52 45.69 7.69
CA ALA A 27 32.56 44.89 8.44
C ALA A 27 32.17 43.67 7.60
N LYS A 28 32.79 42.54 7.87
CA LYS A 28 32.39 41.23 7.32
C LYS A 28 31.00 40.93 7.89
N THR A 29 29.96 41.28 7.14
CA THR A 29 28.58 40.92 7.44
C THR A 29 28.53 39.39 7.47
N ALA A 30 28.44 38.86 8.68
CA ALA A 30 28.20 37.42 8.86
C ALA A 30 26.83 37.11 8.23
N ALA A 31 26.82 36.41 7.12
CA ALA A 31 25.60 35.89 6.54
C ALA A 31 24.96 34.95 7.57
N THR A 32 23.82 35.33 8.12
CA THR A 32 22.99 34.46 8.93
C THR A 32 22.67 33.25 8.07
N PRO A 33 22.92 31.99 8.55
CA PRO A 33 22.52 30.81 7.78
C PRO A 33 21.02 30.88 7.58
N SER A 34 20.59 31.02 6.34
CA SER A 34 19.19 30.81 5.95
C SER A 34 18.83 29.39 6.35
N VAL A 35 17.95 29.26 7.33
CA VAL A 35 17.31 27.98 7.63
C VAL A 35 16.47 27.64 6.39
N GLU A 36 16.99 26.78 5.51
CA GLU A 36 16.18 26.23 4.43
C GLU A 36 15.00 25.52 5.06
N THR A 37 13.82 26.09 4.90
CA THR A 37 12.58 25.40 5.24
C THR A 37 12.54 24.14 4.36
N PRO A 38 12.43 22.93 4.93
CA PRO A 38 12.34 21.71 4.13
C PRO A 38 11.23 21.86 3.10
N ALA A 39 11.50 21.48 1.87
CA ALA A 39 10.49 21.51 0.82
C ALA A 39 9.28 20.68 1.24
N ALA A 40 8.07 21.23 1.06
CA ALA A 40 6.84 20.50 1.35
C ALA A 40 6.77 19.23 0.50
N ILE A 41 6.28 18.15 1.10
CA ILE A 41 6.12 16.87 0.45
C ILE A 41 4.74 16.82 -0.19
N HIS A 42 4.68 16.42 -1.45
CA HIS A 42 3.44 16.32 -2.21
C HIS A 42 3.28 14.91 -2.74
N ALA A 43 2.09 14.35 -2.58
CA ALA A 43 1.71 13.10 -3.22
C ALA A 43 0.23 13.16 -3.63
N ARG A 44 -0.07 12.60 -4.81
CA ARG A 44 -1.44 12.47 -5.29
C ARG A 44 -2.06 11.19 -4.78
N ASP A 45 -3.23 11.27 -4.14
CA ASP A 45 -3.95 10.11 -3.65
C ASP A 45 -4.76 9.41 -4.77
N ASP A 46 -5.31 8.21 -4.48
CA ASP A 46 -6.08 7.43 -5.46
C ASP A 46 -7.45 8.06 -5.80
N ARG A 47 -7.81 9.17 -5.12
CA ARG A 47 -8.97 10.02 -5.48
C ARG A 47 -8.59 11.20 -6.36
N GLY A 48 -7.31 11.29 -6.75
CA GLY A 48 -6.78 12.37 -7.57
C GLY A 48 -6.57 13.69 -6.82
N ARG A 49 -6.56 13.69 -5.47
CA ARG A 49 -6.32 14.88 -4.67
C ARG A 49 -4.83 14.98 -4.32
N ASP A 50 -4.32 16.20 -4.32
CA ASP A 50 -2.97 16.47 -3.86
C ASP A 50 -2.98 16.55 -2.33
N VAL A 51 -2.15 15.73 -1.70
CA VAL A 51 -1.90 15.70 -0.25
C VAL A 51 -0.53 16.30 0.00
N THR A 52 -0.48 17.31 0.87
CA THR A 52 0.74 18.05 1.19
C THR A 52 1.09 17.88 2.66
N LEU A 53 2.34 17.54 2.94
CA LEU A 53 2.90 17.47 4.29
C LEU A 53 4.08 18.45 4.40
N ALA A 54 4.21 19.10 5.55
CA ALA A 54 5.33 20.01 5.83
C ALA A 54 6.66 19.25 6.05
N ALA A 55 6.59 17.99 6.43
CA ALA A 55 7.71 17.07 6.63
C ALA A 55 7.24 15.62 6.43
N PRO A 56 8.15 14.67 6.26
CA PRO A 56 7.79 13.24 6.15
C PRO A 56 6.97 12.77 7.36
N ALA A 57 5.90 12.02 7.11
CA ALA A 57 5.04 11.48 8.15
C ALA A 57 5.84 10.59 9.12
N ARG A 58 5.57 10.74 10.41
CA ARG A 58 6.23 9.95 11.48
C ARG A 58 5.22 9.29 12.43
N ARG A 59 3.96 9.63 12.32
CA ARG A 59 2.88 9.11 13.16
C ARG A 59 1.64 8.87 12.29
N ALA A 60 1.60 7.74 11.61
CA ALA A 60 0.49 7.46 10.72
C ALA A 60 -0.50 6.44 11.31
N VAL A 61 -1.76 6.58 10.91
CA VAL A 61 -2.85 5.64 11.18
C VAL A 61 -3.37 5.10 9.86
N THR A 62 -3.52 3.78 9.77
CA THR A 62 -4.14 3.13 8.61
C THR A 62 -5.56 2.69 8.94
N LEU A 63 -6.51 2.98 8.06
CA LEU A 63 -7.93 2.65 8.20
C LEU A 63 -8.38 1.55 7.23
N ALA A 64 -7.42 0.78 6.70
CA ALA A 64 -7.69 -0.40 5.89
C ALA A 64 -6.53 -1.39 6.00
N PRO A 65 -6.79 -2.72 5.97
CA PRO A 65 -5.73 -3.72 6.04
C PRO A 65 -4.71 -3.60 4.90
N HIS A 66 -5.16 -3.40 3.66
CA HIS A 66 -4.26 -3.21 2.51
C HIS A 66 -3.39 -1.96 2.65
N ALA A 67 -3.92 -0.87 3.23
CA ALA A 67 -3.14 0.33 3.47
C ALA A 67 -1.99 0.06 4.45
N THR A 68 -2.24 -0.76 5.48
CA THR A 68 -1.19 -1.22 6.39
C THR A 68 -0.11 -1.99 5.63
N GLU A 69 -0.50 -2.93 4.78
CA GLU A 69 0.44 -3.73 3.96
C GLU A 69 1.27 -2.85 3.02
N LEU A 70 0.64 -1.86 2.36
CA LEU A 70 1.32 -0.91 1.48
C LEU A 70 2.33 -0.04 2.23
N VAL A 71 2.01 0.44 3.44
CA VAL A 71 2.93 1.21 4.28
C VAL A 71 4.14 0.37 4.69
N TYR A 72 3.94 -0.89 5.06
CA TYR A 72 5.05 -1.79 5.34
C TYR A 72 5.91 -2.06 4.10
N ALA A 73 5.30 -2.26 2.94
CA ALA A 73 6.01 -2.44 1.69
C ALA A 73 6.82 -1.21 1.28
N ALA A 74 6.32 -0.01 1.60
CA ALA A 74 7.05 1.24 1.43
C ALA A 74 8.18 1.46 2.45
N GLY A 75 8.45 0.50 3.36
CA GLY A 75 9.48 0.62 4.38
C GLY A 75 9.11 1.53 5.56
N ALA A 76 7.84 1.93 5.68
CA ALA A 76 7.37 2.93 6.63
C ALA A 76 6.61 2.33 7.84
N GLY A 77 6.62 1.01 8.03
CA GLY A 77 5.89 0.33 9.10
C GLY A 77 6.20 0.81 10.51
N ALA A 78 7.44 1.27 10.76
CA ALA A 78 7.87 1.82 12.04
C ALA A 78 7.17 3.15 12.40
N TYR A 79 6.56 3.84 11.44
CA TYR A 79 5.84 5.09 11.65
C TYR A 79 4.33 4.89 11.87
N LEU A 80 3.85 3.66 11.80
CA LEU A 80 2.46 3.35 12.16
C LEU A 80 2.28 3.37 13.68
N VAL A 81 1.33 4.18 14.16
CA VAL A 81 1.00 4.29 15.60
C VAL A 81 -0.28 3.58 15.96
N ALA A 82 -1.15 3.30 14.99
CA ALA A 82 -2.36 2.52 15.15
C ALA A 82 -2.89 2.04 13.80
N THR A 83 -3.75 1.06 13.85
CA THR A 83 -4.43 0.49 12.71
C THR A 83 -5.85 0.02 13.08
N ILE A 84 -6.56 -0.61 12.15
CA ILE A 84 -7.89 -1.17 12.36
C ILE A 84 -7.86 -2.71 12.39
N ARG A 85 -8.97 -3.31 12.82
CA ARG A 85 -9.18 -4.76 12.82
C ARG A 85 -8.88 -5.35 11.44
N GLY A 86 -8.25 -6.53 11.42
CA GLY A 86 -7.88 -7.23 10.20
C GLY A 86 -6.55 -6.77 9.58
N SER A 87 -5.87 -5.78 10.15
CA SER A 87 -4.52 -5.36 9.73
C SER A 87 -3.46 -6.22 10.41
N ASP A 88 -3.32 -7.44 9.95
CA ASP A 88 -2.51 -8.50 10.57
C ASP A 88 -1.29 -8.92 9.74
N TYR A 89 -1.08 -8.25 8.61
CA TYR A 89 0.05 -8.50 7.73
C TYR A 89 0.84 -7.19 7.42
N PRO A 90 2.18 -7.26 7.39
CA PRO A 90 3.03 -8.41 7.78
C PRO A 90 2.88 -8.74 9.28
N PRO A 91 3.47 -9.84 9.78
CA PRO A 91 3.31 -10.23 11.20
C PRO A 91 3.61 -9.12 12.20
N ALA A 92 4.52 -8.19 11.86
CA ALA A 92 4.84 -7.02 12.70
C ALA A 92 3.62 -6.09 12.91
N ALA A 93 2.67 -6.05 11.97
CA ALA A 93 1.47 -5.22 12.10
C ALA A 93 0.57 -5.63 13.26
N ARG A 94 0.64 -6.91 13.69
CA ARG A 94 -0.14 -7.43 14.82
C ARG A 94 0.19 -6.79 16.17
N ALA A 95 1.36 -6.15 16.27
CA ALA A 95 1.77 -5.42 17.47
C ALA A 95 1.17 -4.01 17.55
N LEU A 96 0.56 -3.51 16.48
CA LEU A 96 -0.01 -2.17 16.46
C LEU A 96 -1.32 -2.10 17.26
N PRO A 97 -1.57 -1.01 17.98
CA PRO A 97 -2.86 -0.73 18.61
C PRO A 97 -4.00 -0.74 17.58
N VAL A 98 -5.05 -1.52 17.86
CA VAL A 98 -6.26 -1.57 17.02
C VAL A 98 -7.28 -0.57 17.56
N ILE A 99 -7.63 0.46 16.77
CA ILE A 99 -8.48 1.57 17.18
C ILE A 99 -9.92 1.49 16.66
N GLY A 100 -10.31 0.39 16.04
CA GLY A 100 -11.66 0.18 15.53
C GLY A 100 -11.69 -0.74 14.34
N ASP A 101 -12.75 -0.63 13.55
CA ASP A 101 -12.87 -1.23 12.24
C ASP A 101 -12.86 -0.15 11.14
N GLY A 102 -12.72 -0.56 9.87
CA GLY A 102 -12.60 0.38 8.75
C GLY A 102 -13.90 1.01 8.30
N THR A 103 -15.05 0.59 8.85
CA THR A 103 -16.38 1.03 8.41
C THR A 103 -16.85 2.28 9.14
N GLN A 104 -16.52 2.40 10.42
CA GLN A 104 -16.86 3.54 11.27
C GLN A 104 -15.68 3.90 12.19
N PRO A 105 -14.64 4.53 11.65
CA PRO A 105 -13.51 4.95 12.46
C PRO A 105 -13.94 6.03 13.45
N ASP A 106 -13.61 5.81 14.74
CA ASP A 106 -13.89 6.75 15.83
C ASP A 106 -12.90 7.92 15.79
N PRO A 107 -13.36 9.17 15.52
CA PRO A 107 -12.48 10.32 15.43
C PRO A 107 -11.70 10.64 16.71
N GLU A 108 -12.29 10.38 17.88
CA GLU A 108 -11.64 10.67 19.17
C GLU A 108 -10.49 9.69 19.42
N ARG A 109 -10.71 8.40 19.15
CA ARG A 109 -9.67 7.37 19.25
C ARG A 109 -8.54 7.61 18.28
N VAL A 110 -8.85 8.03 17.04
CA VAL A 110 -7.84 8.40 16.05
C VAL A 110 -7.06 9.62 16.52
N ALA A 111 -7.73 10.71 16.95
CA ALA A 111 -7.10 11.93 17.42
C ALA A 111 -6.20 11.69 18.66
N ALA A 112 -6.60 10.79 19.57
CA ALA A 112 -5.82 10.42 20.73
C ALA A 112 -4.45 9.81 20.40
N THR A 113 -4.28 9.23 19.19
CA THR A 113 -2.99 8.73 18.71
C THR A 113 -2.06 9.86 18.24
N ARG A 114 -2.55 11.09 18.11
CA ARG A 114 -1.83 12.27 17.59
C ARG A 114 -1.13 11.98 16.27
N PRO A 115 -1.88 11.58 15.23
CA PRO A 115 -1.29 11.28 13.94
C PRO A 115 -0.92 12.57 13.21
N ASP A 116 0.04 12.47 12.30
CA ASP A 116 0.37 13.50 11.29
C ASP A 116 -0.18 13.12 9.89
N LEU A 117 -0.51 11.83 9.70
CA LEU A 117 -1.08 11.32 8.46
C LEU A 117 -2.10 10.21 8.75
N ILE A 118 -3.21 10.23 8.02
CA ILE A 118 -4.16 9.11 7.99
C ILE A 118 -4.21 8.54 6.59
N ILE A 119 -4.12 7.22 6.48
CA ILE A 119 -4.29 6.51 5.23
C ILE A 119 -5.63 5.78 5.29
N ALA A 120 -6.59 6.31 4.54
CA ALA A 120 -7.96 5.82 4.48
C ALA A 120 -8.24 5.08 3.16
N TRP A 121 -9.32 4.32 3.13
CA TRP A 121 -9.78 3.63 1.92
C TRP A 121 -11.01 4.30 1.34
N GLN A 122 -12.19 4.00 1.89
CA GLN A 122 -13.47 4.46 1.35
C GLN A 122 -13.82 5.87 1.86
N PRO A 123 -14.00 6.86 0.95
CA PRO A 123 -14.30 8.22 1.37
C PRO A 123 -15.60 8.34 2.17
N SER A 124 -16.64 7.57 1.83
CA SER A 124 -17.90 7.58 2.55
C SER A 124 -17.76 7.19 4.02
N ALA A 125 -16.97 6.14 4.30
CA ALA A 125 -16.70 5.69 5.66
C ALA A 125 -15.79 6.67 6.42
N ALA A 126 -14.81 7.28 5.73
CA ALA A 126 -13.83 8.17 6.34
C ALA A 126 -14.27 9.64 6.43
N ALA A 127 -15.35 10.06 5.75
CA ALA A 127 -15.74 11.46 5.66
C ALA A 127 -16.03 12.16 7.01
N PRO A 128 -16.67 11.53 8.01
CA PRO A 128 -16.83 12.14 9.33
C PRO A 128 -15.48 12.39 10.02
N LEU A 129 -14.58 11.40 9.96
CA LEU A 129 -13.24 11.50 10.50
C LEU A 129 -12.42 12.56 9.77
N ALA A 130 -12.44 12.57 8.44
CA ALA A 130 -11.67 13.52 7.64
C ALA A 130 -11.99 14.99 8.01
N ARG A 131 -13.27 15.32 8.25
CA ARG A 131 -13.67 16.67 8.70
C ARG A 131 -13.11 17.05 10.08
N VAL A 132 -12.97 16.09 10.99
CA VAL A 132 -12.37 16.33 12.30
C VAL A 132 -10.86 16.50 12.17
N MET A 133 -10.21 15.66 11.37
CA MET A 133 -8.76 15.68 11.17
C MET A 133 -8.31 16.95 10.43
N ASP A 134 -9.08 17.43 9.47
CA ASP A 134 -8.82 18.69 8.77
C ASP A 134 -8.74 19.87 9.75
N LYS A 135 -9.66 19.96 10.73
CA LYS A 135 -9.62 20.96 11.78
C LYS A 135 -8.41 20.87 12.70
N LEU A 136 -7.82 19.68 12.80
CA LEU A 136 -6.61 19.42 13.58
C LEU A 136 -5.32 19.57 12.75
N GLY A 137 -5.44 19.90 11.46
CA GLY A 137 -4.31 20.01 10.54
C GLY A 137 -3.67 18.66 10.19
N VAL A 138 -4.42 17.56 10.34
CA VAL A 138 -3.95 16.19 10.03
C VAL A 138 -4.36 15.82 8.61
N ALA A 139 -3.39 15.48 7.78
CA ALA A 139 -3.63 15.08 6.40
C ALA A 139 -4.32 13.72 6.29
N VAL A 140 -5.25 13.59 5.33
CA VAL A 140 -5.89 12.32 4.99
C VAL A 140 -5.57 11.97 3.54
N TYR A 141 -4.88 10.86 3.34
CA TYR A 141 -4.52 10.26 2.06
C TYR A 141 -5.44 9.07 1.78
N TYR A 142 -6.09 9.02 0.62
CA TYR A 142 -6.92 7.88 0.23
C TYR A 142 -6.10 6.90 -0.62
N SER A 143 -6.03 5.65 -0.17
CA SER A 143 -5.38 4.55 -0.87
C SER A 143 -6.43 3.54 -1.33
N ASP A 144 -6.56 3.38 -2.64
CA ASP A 144 -7.54 2.49 -3.29
C ASP A 144 -7.03 2.06 -4.68
N PRO A 145 -5.94 1.28 -4.74
CA PRO A 145 -5.45 0.76 -6.01
C PRO A 145 -6.53 -0.07 -6.72
N GLN A 146 -6.92 0.34 -7.93
CA GLN A 146 -7.98 -0.30 -8.72
C GLN A 146 -7.46 -1.34 -9.72
N THR A 147 -6.14 -1.39 -9.93
CA THR A 147 -5.47 -2.33 -10.82
C THR A 147 -4.21 -2.89 -10.16
N LEU A 148 -3.74 -4.04 -10.62
CA LEU A 148 -2.47 -4.60 -10.16
C LEU A 148 -1.30 -3.65 -10.40
N ALA A 149 -1.29 -2.94 -11.53
CA ALA A 149 -0.25 -1.97 -11.87
C ALA A 149 -0.25 -0.74 -10.92
N ALA A 150 -1.39 -0.41 -10.31
CA ALA A 150 -1.49 0.69 -9.35
C ALA A 150 -0.88 0.35 -7.96
N ILE A 151 -0.67 -0.93 -7.64
CA ILE A 151 -0.11 -1.36 -6.36
C ILE A 151 1.34 -0.86 -6.18
N PRO A 152 2.29 -1.13 -7.10
CA PRO A 152 3.63 -0.59 -6.99
C PRO A 152 3.67 0.94 -6.98
N ASP A 153 2.79 1.61 -7.72
CA ASP A 153 2.69 3.07 -7.71
C ASP A 153 2.22 3.60 -6.34
N ALA A 154 1.30 2.88 -5.68
CA ALA A 154 0.88 3.22 -4.31
C ALA A 154 2.03 3.07 -3.31
N VAL A 155 2.87 2.02 -3.44
CA VAL A 155 4.07 1.84 -2.60
C VAL A 155 5.03 3.01 -2.76
N GLU A 156 5.30 3.48 -3.99
CA GLU A 156 6.19 4.63 -4.23
C GLU A 156 5.62 5.92 -3.65
N ARG A 157 4.34 6.21 -3.88
CA ARG A 157 3.69 7.42 -3.33
C ARG A 157 3.72 7.44 -1.81
N LEU A 158 3.51 6.29 -1.17
CA LEU A 158 3.68 6.18 0.28
C LEU A 158 5.14 6.38 0.68
N GLY A 159 6.10 5.85 -0.07
CA GLY A 159 7.52 6.11 0.15
C GLY A 159 7.83 7.61 0.21
N VAL A 160 7.28 8.40 -0.71
CA VAL A 160 7.43 9.87 -0.72
C VAL A 160 6.83 10.49 0.54
N LEU A 161 5.60 10.11 0.94
CA LEU A 161 4.95 10.67 2.13
C LEU A 161 5.71 10.39 3.43
N PHE A 162 6.42 9.27 3.50
CA PHE A 162 7.19 8.87 4.69
C PHE A 162 8.69 9.20 4.60
N GLY A 163 9.19 9.63 3.43
CA GLY A 163 10.63 9.82 3.19
C GLY A 163 11.38 8.49 3.25
N THR A 164 10.80 7.45 2.68
CA THR A 164 11.35 6.08 2.62
C THR A 164 11.55 5.60 1.19
N GLU A 165 11.79 6.52 0.24
CA GLU A 165 11.92 6.23 -1.19
C GLU A 165 13.02 5.21 -1.48
N ALA A 166 14.09 5.23 -0.67
CA ALA A 166 15.19 4.26 -0.79
C ALA A 166 14.76 2.80 -0.57
N GLN A 167 13.68 2.58 0.19
CA GLN A 167 13.06 1.26 0.42
C GLN A 167 11.89 1.02 -0.53
N ALA A 168 11.04 2.03 -0.71
CA ALA A 168 9.83 1.94 -1.52
C ALA A 168 10.14 1.72 -3.01
N GLY A 169 11.13 2.40 -3.56
CA GLY A 169 11.51 2.28 -4.97
C GLY A 169 11.89 0.85 -5.37
N PRO A 170 12.87 0.21 -4.73
CA PRO A 170 13.19 -1.19 -5.01
C PRO A 170 12.03 -2.16 -4.80
N ALA A 171 11.19 -1.95 -3.76
CA ALA A 171 10.03 -2.79 -3.50
C ALA A 171 8.99 -2.67 -4.63
N ALA A 172 8.69 -1.46 -5.07
CA ALA A 172 7.78 -1.20 -6.18
C ALA A 172 8.32 -1.78 -7.50
N GLN A 173 9.61 -1.62 -7.77
CA GLN A 173 10.26 -2.19 -8.96
C GLN A 173 10.18 -3.73 -8.97
N ALA A 174 10.37 -4.38 -7.82
CA ALA A 174 10.25 -5.84 -7.71
C ALA A 174 8.81 -6.30 -8.01
N LEU A 175 7.79 -5.58 -7.52
CA LEU A 175 6.38 -5.87 -7.83
C LEU A 175 6.09 -5.69 -9.33
N ARG A 176 6.56 -4.61 -9.97
CA ARG A 176 6.40 -4.38 -11.41
C ARG A 176 7.05 -5.51 -12.22
N ALA A 177 8.28 -5.89 -11.89
CA ALA A 177 8.99 -6.97 -12.60
C ALA A 177 8.23 -8.30 -12.52
N ARG A 178 7.60 -8.62 -11.37
CA ARG A 178 6.76 -9.81 -11.23
C ARG A 178 5.50 -9.73 -12.09
N LEU A 179 4.81 -8.60 -12.10
CA LEU A 179 3.62 -8.38 -12.93
C LEU A 179 3.95 -8.47 -14.43
N ASP A 180 5.06 -7.87 -14.86
CA ASP A 180 5.53 -7.93 -16.26
C ASP A 180 5.87 -9.37 -16.67
N ALA A 181 6.52 -10.13 -15.78
CA ALA A 181 6.83 -11.53 -16.03
C ALA A 181 5.56 -12.39 -16.16
N LEU A 182 4.53 -12.13 -15.32
CA LEU A 182 3.23 -12.79 -15.45
C LEU A 182 2.55 -12.42 -16.76
N ALA A 183 2.48 -11.13 -17.09
CA ALA A 183 1.89 -10.65 -18.34
C ALA A 183 2.54 -11.30 -19.56
N ALA A 184 3.88 -11.34 -19.61
CA ALA A 184 4.63 -11.96 -20.69
C ALA A 184 4.37 -13.49 -20.77
N ARG A 185 4.34 -14.18 -19.62
CA ARG A 185 4.14 -15.63 -19.56
C ARG A 185 2.76 -16.07 -20.02
N TYR A 186 1.73 -15.29 -19.71
CA TYR A 186 0.34 -15.67 -19.97
C TYR A 186 -0.29 -14.92 -21.15
N ALA A 187 0.46 -14.07 -21.85
CA ALA A 187 0.04 -13.42 -23.07
C ALA A 187 -0.37 -14.45 -24.14
N GLY A 188 -1.54 -14.25 -24.74
CA GLY A 188 -2.03 -15.12 -25.82
C GLY A 188 -2.45 -16.54 -25.40
N ARG A 189 -2.49 -16.86 -24.12
CA ARG A 189 -3.05 -18.13 -23.65
C ARG A 189 -4.53 -18.22 -23.95
N ALA A 190 -5.03 -19.43 -24.20
CA ALA A 190 -6.46 -19.68 -24.40
C ALA A 190 -7.27 -19.12 -23.22
N PRO A 191 -8.36 -18.38 -23.49
CA PRO A 191 -9.17 -17.78 -22.41
C PRO A 191 -9.86 -18.88 -21.59
N VAL A 192 -9.93 -18.67 -20.26
CA VAL A 192 -10.66 -19.52 -19.33
C VAL A 192 -11.82 -18.71 -18.75
N ARG A 193 -13.04 -19.21 -18.86
CA ARG A 193 -14.24 -18.59 -18.33
C ARG A 193 -14.35 -18.87 -16.83
N VAL A 194 -14.29 -17.84 -16.01
CA VAL A 194 -14.21 -17.99 -14.54
C VAL A 194 -15.40 -17.32 -13.88
N PHE A 195 -16.04 -18.06 -12.99
CA PHE A 195 -16.97 -17.50 -12.00
C PHE A 195 -16.17 -17.07 -10.77
N VAL A 196 -16.19 -15.78 -10.44
CA VAL A 196 -15.56 -15.24 -9.23
C VAL A 196 -16.56 -15.31 -8.09
N GLN A 197 -16.39 -16.23 -7.17
CA GLN A 197 -17.24 -16.40 -5.99
C GLN A 197 -16.77 -15.47 -4.87
N ALA A 198 -17.50 -14.38 -4.63
CA ALA A 198 -17.27 -13.48 -3.49
C ALA A 198 -18.08 -13.88 -2.24
N GLY A 199 -19.12 -14.68 -2.42
CA GLY A 199 -19.96 -15.29 -1.37
C GLY A 199 -20.68 -16.50 -1.93
N LEU A 200 -21.10 -17.43 -1.06
CA LEU A 200 -21.80 -18.65 -1.47
C LEU A 200 -23.26 -18.69 -1.01
N ASP A 201 -23.58 -18.14 0.16
CA ASP A 201 -24.94 -18.08 0.68
C ASP A 201 -25.16 -16.74 1.40
N PRO A 202 -25.79 -15.76 0.73
CA PRO A 202 -26.19 -15.77 -0.69
C PRO A 202 -25.00 -15.74 -1.65
N ILE A 203 -25.26 -16.13 -2.91
CA ILE A 203 -24.22 -16.15 -3.94
C ILE A 203 -23.92 -14.71 -4.38
N TYR A 204 -22.68 -14.27 -4.15
CA TYR A 204 -22.14 -13.00 -4.64
C TYR A 204 -20.98 -13.24 -5.63
N THR A 205 -20.89 -12.36 -6.61
CA THR A 205 -19.76 -12.33 -7.56
C THR A 205 -19.18 -10.93 -7.64
N LEU A 206 -18.18 -10.74 -8.49
CA LEU A 206 -17.55 -9.45 -8.77
C LEU A 206 -17.63 -9.14 -10.27
N ASN A 207 -17.68 -7.87 -10.63
CA ASN A 207 -17.62 -7.43 -12.03
C ASN A 207 -16.20 -6.98 -12.46
N HIS A 208 -16.03 -6.43 -13.68
CA HIS A 208 -14.71 -5.99 -14.15
C HIS A 208 -14.11 -4.83 -13.34
N ALA A 209 -14.88 -4.02 -12.60
CA ALA A 209 -14.34 -2.94 -11.79
C ALA A 209 -13.62 -3.45 -10.54
N SER A 210 -13.72 -4.74 -10.23
CA SER A 210 -12.95 -5.34 -9.15
C SER A 210 -11.51 -5.60 -9.58
N ILE A 211 -10.55 -5.29 -8.69
CA ILE A 211 -9.13 -5.60 -8.89
C ILE A 211 -8.87 -7.11 -9.04
N VAL A 212 -9.76 -7.98 -8.51
CA VAL A 212 -9.72 -9.44 -8.73
C VAL A 212 -9.93 -9.77 -10.22
N SER A 213 -10.81 -9.05 -10.90
CA SER A 213 -11.00 -9.22 -12.35
C SER A 213 -9.81 -8.73 -13.16
N ASP A 214 -9.05 -7.76 -12.65
CA ASP A 214 -7.79 -7.34 -13.26
C ASP A 214 -6.73 -8.44 -13.14
N ALA A 215 -6.59 -9.06 -11.95
CA ALA A 215 -5.73 -10.23 -11.74
C ALA A 215 -6.13 -11.40 -12.64
N LEU A 216 -7.43 -11.65 -12.76
CA LEU A 216 -7.95 -12.70 -13.62
C LEU A 216 -7.58 -12.48 -15.10
N ARG A 217 -7.74 -11.24 -15.60
CA ARG A 217 -7.40 -10.84 -16.97
C ARG A 217 -5.91 -11.02 -17.26
N LEU A 218 -5.03 -10.67 -16.32
CA LEU A 218 -3.58 -10.88 -16.43
C LEU A 218 -3.24 -12.34 -16.74
N CYS A 219 -4.01 -13.26 -16.17
CA CYS A 219 -3.83 -14.71 -16.33
C CYS A 219 -4.54 -15.28 -17.57
N GLY A 220 -5.16 -14.46 -18.43
CA GLY A 220 -5.99 -14.88 -19.55
C GLY A 220 -7.33 -15.49 -19.10
N GLY A 221 -7.82 -15.14 -17.92
CA GLY A 221 -9.16 -15.48 -17.47
C GLY A 221 -10.20 -14.44 -17.90
N VAL A 222 -11.42 -14.90 -18.12
CA VAL A 222 -12.59 -14.08 -18.45
C VAL A 222 -13.62 -14.21 -17.34
N ASN A 223 -13.90 -13.14 -16.63
CA ASN A 223 -14.97 -13.14 -15.63
C ASN A 223 -16.33 -13.24 -16.31
N VAL A 224 -17.09 -14.31 -16.03
CA VAL A 224 -18.41 -14.56 -16.66
C VAL A 224 -19.49 -13.57 -16.22
N PHE A 225 -19.26 -12.81 -15.14
CA PHE A 225 -20.13 -11.72 -14.67
C PHE A 225 -19.45 -10.36 -14.78
N GLY A 226 -18.44 -10.24 -15.62
CA GLY A 226 -17.67 -9.01 -15.79
C GLY A 226 -18.53 -7.78 -16.09
N ASP A 227 -19.60 -7.93 -16.89
CA ASP A 227 -20.49 -6.85 -17.32
C ASP A 227 -21.63 -6.55 -16.34
N ALA A 228 -21.63 -7.13 -15.16
CA ALA A 228 -22.65 -6.85 -14.16
C ALA A 228 -22.63 -5.35 -13.75
N PRO A 229 -23.82 -4.74 -13.50
CA PRO A 229 -23.96 -3.28 -13.34
C PRO A 229 -23.34 -2.73 -12.04
N VAL A 230 -23.13 -3.57 -11.03
CA VAL A 230 -22.52 -3.20 -9.75
C VAL A 230 -21.30 -4.06 -9.48
N VAL A 231 -20.37 -3.56 -8.65
CA VAL A 231 -19.07 -4.22 -8.41
C VAL A 231 -19.22 -5.61 -7.80
N ALA A 232 -20.16 -5.74 -6.84
CA ALA A 232 -20.40 -6.99 -6.12
C ALA A 232 -21.90 -7.35 -6.14
N PRO A 233 -22.43 -7.87 -7.28
CA PRO A 233 -23.83 -8.24 -7.37
C PRO A 233 -24.12 -9.57 -6.69
N GLN A 234 -25.32 -9.70 -6.12
CA GLN A 234 -25.92 -10.98 -5.82
C GLN A 234 -26.43 -11.59 -7.11
N VAL A 235 -26.22 -12.89 -7.31
CA VAL A 235 -26.67 -13.63 -8.50
C VAL A 235 -27.40 -14.90 -8.10
N GLY A 236 -28.34 -15.36 -8.97
CA GLY A 236 -29.03 -16.64 -8.78
C GLY A 236 -28.18 -17.82 -9.26
N LEU A 237 -28.44 -18.99 -8.72
CA LEU A 237 -27.79 -20.25 -9.12
C LEU A 237 -27.99 -20.49 -10.62
N GLU A 238 -29.19 -20.30 -11.14
CA GLU A 238 -29.53 -20.51 -12.55
C GLU A 238 -28.66 -19.63 -13.48
N SER A 239 -28.38 -18.39 -13.05
CA SER A 239 -27.50 -17.47 -13.80
C SER A 239 -26.06 -17.98 -13.85
N VAL A 240 -25.56 -18.54 -12.75
CA VAL A 240 -24.21 -19.12 -12.70
C VAL A 240 -24.14 -20.37 -13.61
N LEU A 241 -25.15 -21.25 -13.55
CA LEU A 241 -25.23 -22.44 -14.39
C LEU A 241 -25.35 -22.07 -15.89
N ALA A 242 -26.17 -21.06 -16.22
CA ALA A 242 -26.34 -20.57 -17.58
C ALA A 242 -25.06 -19.91 -18.15
N ALA A 243 -24.26 -19.26 -17.29
CA ALA A 243 -22.99 -18.66 -17.66
C ALA A 243 -21.93 -19.72 -18.04
N ARG A 244 -22.09 -20.98 -17.67
CA ARG A 244 -21.17 -22.09 -17.98
C ARG A 244 -19.70 -21.72 -17.78
N PRO A 245 -19.26 -21.39 -16.55
CA PRO A 245 -17.85 -21.16 -16.29
C PRO A 245 -17.05 -22.48 -16.43
N ASP A 246 -15.80 -22.36 -16.87
CA ASP A 246 -14.82 -23.47 -16.90
C ASP A 246 -14.21 -23.71 -15.51
N ALA A 247 -14.21 -22.66 -14.67
CA ALA A 247 -13.67 -22.72 -13.31
C ALA A 247 -14.43 -21.78 -12.35
N VAL A 248 -14.33 -22.08 -11.06
CA VAL A 248 -14.72 -21.19 -9.95
C VAL A 248 -13.46 -20.74 -9.23
N LEU A 249 -13.32 -19.43 -9.03
CA LEU A 249 -12.32 -18.81 -8.16
C LEU A 249 -13.01 -18.34 -6.88
N ALA A 250 -12.55 -18.77 -5.72
CA ALA A 250 -13.09 -18.37 -4.43
C ALA A 250 -12.00 -17.86 -3.48
N GLY A 251 -12.25 -16.75 -2.79
CA GLY A 251 -11.47 -16.38 -1.62
C GLY A 251 -11.80 -17.33 -0.45
N VAL A 252 -10.77 -17.87 0.19
CA VAL A 252 -10.93 -18.85 1.29
C VAL A 252 -10.14 -18.39 2.52
N SER A 253 -10.68 -18.64 3.71
CA SER A 253 -10.00 -18.32 4.98
C SER A 253 -9.16 -19.50 5.50
N ALA A 254 -9.44 -20.69 5.01
CA ALA A 254 -8.68 -21.91 5.32
C ALA A 254 -8.66 -22.86 4.12
N PRO A 255 -7.65 -23.70 3.96
CA PRO A 255 -7.59 -24.69 2.87
C PRO A 255 -8.81 -25.62 2.79
N ALA A 256 -9.42 -25.96 3.91
CA ALA A 256 -10.64 -26.78 3.98
C ALA A 256 -11.85 -26.11 3.30
N ASP A 257 -11.87 -24.80 3.16
CA ASP A 257 -12.96 -24.06 2.52
C ASP A 257 -13.03 -24.34 1.02
N THR A 258 -11.90 -24.59 0.38
CA THR A 258 -11.86 -25.00 -1.03
C THR A 258 -12.61 -26.31 -1.25
N ALA A 259 -12.41 -27.29 -0.38
CA ALA A 259 -13.13 -28.57 -0.46
C ALA A 259 -14.63 -28.40 -0.18
N ARG A 260 -15.01 -27.53 0.76
CA ARG A 260 -16.44 -27.19 1.03
C ARG A 260 -17.07 -26.51 -0.16
N ASN A 261 -16.42 -25.53 -0.77
CA ASN A 261 -16.91 -24.85 -1.96
C ASN A 261 -17.08 -25.82 -3.13
N LEU A 262 -16.09 -26.69 -3.34
CA LEU A 262 -16.18 -27.75 -4.36
C LEU A 262 -17.37 -28.68 -4.14
N ALA A 263 -17.59 -29.15 -2.91
CA ALA A 263 -18.70 -30.03 -2.57
C ALA A 263 -20.07 -29.32 -2.76
N ALA A 264 -20.17 -28.05 -2.35
CA ALA A 264 -21.38 -27.26 -2.52
C ALA A 264 -21.72 -27.05 -4.01
N TRP A 265 -20.76 -26.64 -4.83
CA TRP A 265 -20.97 -26.46 -6.27
C TRP A 265 -21.27 -27.77 -7.00
N ARG A 266 -20.67 -28.88 -6.57
CA ARG A 266 -21.05 -30.22 -7.07
C ARG A 266 -22.50 -30.57 -6.77
N ALA A 267 -22.95 -30.34 -5.54
CA ALA A 267 -24.33 -30.58 -5.14
C ALA A 267 -25.33 -29.69 -5.92
N MET A 268 -24.93 -28.47 -6.27
CA MET A 268 -25.69 -27.56 -7.11
C MET A 268 -25.64 -27.88 -8.62
N GLY A 269 -24.88 -28.90 -9.03
CA GLY A 269 -24.82 -29.36 -10.41
C GLY A 269 -23.93 -28.56 -11.34
N LEU A 270 -22.98 -27.75 -10.83
CA LEU A 270 -22.09 -26.96 -11.68
C LEU A 270 -21.06 -27.84 -12.38
N PRO A 271 -20.99 -27.88 -13.75
CA PRO A 271 -20.08 -28.73 -14.50
C PRO A 271 -18.59 -28.52 -14.14
N ALA A 272 -18.14 -27.27 -13.97
CA ALA A 272 -16.78 -26.97 -13.53
C ALA A 272 -16.41 -27.65 -12.21
N ALA A 273 -17.35 -27.68 -11.25
CA ALA A 273 -17.14 -28.37 -9.97
C ALA A 273 -17.14 -29.91 -10.12
N GLN A 274 -17.96 -30.47 -11.02
CA GLN A 274 -17.92 -31.89 -11.32
C GLN A 274 -16.55 -32.31 -11.85
N ALA A 275 -15.92 -31.46 -12.67
CA ALA A 275 -14.55 -31.62 -13.18
C ALA A 275 -13.46 -31.31 -12.15
N GLY A 276 -13.81 -30.78 -10.96
CA GLY A 276 -12.85 -30.44 -9.91
C GLY A 276 -12.24 -29.04 -10.03
N HIS A 277 -12.74 -28.19 -10.92
CA HIS A 277 -12.19 -26.86 -11.22
C HIS A 277 -12.74 -25.79 -10.28
N VAL A 278 -12.52 -25.97 -8.98
CA VAL A 278 -12.81 -24.97 -7.95
C VAL A 278 -11.50 -24.63 -7.22
N TYR A 279 -11.04 -23.42 -7.40
CA TYR A 279 -9.76 -22.94 -6.88
C TYR A 279 -9.97 -21.98 -5.72
N GLY A 280 -9.32 -22.27 -4.59
CA GLY A 280 -9.32 -21.43 -3.40
C GLY A 280 -8.01 -20.67 -3.28
N ILE A 281 -8.10 -19.35 -3.14
CA ILE A 281 -6.96 -18.48 -2.84
C ILE A 281 -7.25 -17.79 -1.52
N ASP A 282 -6.22 -17.55 -0.70
CA ASP A 282 -6.37 -16.81 0.56
C ASP A 282 -7.17 -15.51 0.33
N ALA A 283 -8.27 -15.36 1.06
CA ALA A 283 -9.21 -14.25 0.86
C ALA A 283 -8.55 -12.89 1.13
N ASP A 284 -7.66 -12.84 2.12
CA ASP A 284 -6.96 -11.62 2.47
C ASP A 284 -5.93 -11.21 1.41
N ALA A 285 -5.31 -12.18 0.74
CA ALA A 285 -4.42 -11.92 -0.37
C ALA A 285 -5.21 -11.55 -1.65
N LEU A 286 -6.36 -12.20 -1.89
CA LEU A 286 -7.14 -12.03 -3.12
C LEU A 286 -7.93 -10.71 -3.15
N TYR A 287 -8.52 -10.30 -2.02
CA TYR A 287 -9.48 -9.18 -1.99
C TYR A 287 -8.88 -7.86 -1.48
N ARG A 288 -7.64 -7.86 -0.98
CA ARG A 288 -6.96 -6.65 -0.52
C ARG A 288 -6.06 -6.10 -1.62
N PRO A 289 -6.25 -4.84 -2.07
CA PRO A 289 -5.43 -4.23 -3.12
C PRO A 289 -4.04 -3.85 -2.58
N GLY A 290 -3.23 -4.84 -2.26
CA GLY A 290 -1.91 -4.72 -1.68
C GLY A 290 -0.89 -5.68 -2.30
N PRO A 291 0.36 -5.70 -1.82
CA PRO A 291 1.43 -6.52 -2.39
C PRO A 291 1.10 -8.02 -2.47
N ARG A 292 0.34 -8.56 -1.50
CA ARG A 292 -0.07 -9.98 -1.49
C ARG A 292 -1.01 -10.35 -2.64
N LEU A 293 -1.71 -9.37 -3.23
CA LEU A 293 -2.52 -9.64 -4.42
C LEU A 293 -1.65 -10.05 -5.63
N VAL A 294 -0.39 -9.63 -5.67
CA VAL A 294 0.55 -10.13 -6.69
C VAL A 294 0.86 -11.60 -6.47
N ASP A 295 1.02 -12.04 -5.21
CA ASP A 295 1.19 -13.46 -4.87
C ASP A 295 -0.06 -14.27 -5.24
N ALA A 296 -1.25 -13.72 -4.94
CA ALA A 296 -2.52 -14.32 -5.31
C ALA A 296 -2.69 -14.43 -6.83
N ALA A 297 -2.24 -13.42 -7.60
CA ALA A 297 -2.25 -13.45 -9.06
C ALA A 297 -1.31 -14.52 -9.63
N GLU A 298 -0.13 -14.74 -9.05
CA GLU A 298 0.77 -15.82 -9.44
C GLU A 298 0.12 -17.18 -9.26
N GLN A 299 -0.52 -17.40 -8.10
CA GLN A 299 -1.26 -18.65 -7.83
C GLN A 299 -2.42 -18.82 -8.81
N LEU A 300 -3.24 -17.79 -9.02
CA LEU A 300 -4.37 -17.79 -9.95
C LEU A 300 -3.92 -18.16 -11.36
N CYS A 301 -2.85 -17.53 -11.85
CA CYS A 301 -2.32 -17.81 -13.18
C CYS A 301 -1.86 -19.26 -13.31
N ALA A 302 -1.21 -19.82 -12.29
CA ALA A 302 -0.79 -21.21 -12.27
C ALA A 302 -1.99 -22.18 -12.24
N ASP A 303 -3.05 -21.84 -11.50
CA ASP A 303 -4.28 -22.63 -11.44
C ASP A 303 -4.98 -22.68 -12.80
N LEU A 304 -5.13 -21.54 -13.48
CA LEU A 304 -5.72 -21.48 -14.82
C LEU A 304 -4.84 -22.17 -15.88
N ASP A 305 -3.52 -22.15 -15.71
CA ASP A 305 -2.62 -22.84 -16.64
C ASP A 305 -2.73 -24.35 -16.51
N ARG A 306 -2.92 -24.89 -15.30
CA ARG A 306 -3.21 -26.32 -15.09
C ARG A 306 -4.51 -26.76 -15.76
N LEU A 307 -5.54 -25.93 -15.73
CA LEU A 307 -6.81 -26.21 -16.38
C LEU A 307 -6.68 -26.27 -17.92
N ARG A 308 -5.72 -25.54 -18.50
CA ARG A 308 -5.46 -25.54 -19.96
C ARG A 308 -4.69 -26.76 -20.43
N GLN A 309 -4.10 -27.52 -19.51
CA GLN A 309 -3.38 -28.74 -19.84
C GLN A 309 -4.39 -29.86 -20.11
N PRO A 310 -4.20 -30.67 -21.16
CA PRO A 310 -5.09 -31.77 -21.51
C PRO A 310 -5.09 -32.88 -20.44
#